data_775efeef95ff9f045629492e5bc2b7ef
#
_entry.id   775efeef95ff9f045629492e5bc2b7ef
#
_cell.length_a   1.000
_cell.length_b   1.000
_cell.length_c   1.000
_cell.angle_alpha   90.00
_cell.angle_beta   90.00
_cell.angle_gamma   90.00
#
_symmetry.space_group_name_H-M   'P 1'
#
loop_
_entity.id
_entity.type
_entity.pdbx_description
1 polymer ?
#
loop_
_entity_poly.entity_id
_entity_poly.type
_entity_poly.pdbx_seq_one_letter_code
_entity_poly.pdbx_strand_id
1 'polypeptide(L)'
;YYASRGLGDVYKRQFYNKCGYSVYRLLITWCEPILSSDSLLGIKYILGDFTQSGYEKVNDTGYNNKNIYKNPYALELGYKTSDDISSEIHADNILEYQNALLSRIVGHLVQCYKTCTAEKTKNNDGYSWTVTSPEQDSVLYGYCNYTSGNDLKLYIDGNLRTKYSIWSAYKTFQVGDGNTPAHIVQLKGTLQRSREIDGVFYYLDMQEFRDVMREISQNQVTTFDLQDKYIKCEYTAQSDELLLLTIPYDDGWTAYVNGEKVEAYKLQDIFTGIRVTSGINTIEMKYTLPGFKIGVIFSCLGFIVYSLTCFFLFKKQRHFSVSYTHLRAHETR
;
A
#
# COMPACT_ATOMS: atom_id res chain seq x y z
N TYR A 1 5.37 10.93 2.09
CA TYR A 1 4.32 10.57 1.13
C TYR A 1 4.75 10.98 -0.28
N TYR A 2 5.11 10.05 -1.13
CA TYR A 2 5.43 10.35 -2.53
C TYR A 2 4.20 10.06 -3.39
N ALA A 3 3.54 11.10 -3.90
CA ALA A 3 2.55 11.00 -4.96
C ALA A 3 3.28 10.80 -6.29
N SER A 4 3.48 9.56 -6.71
CA SER A 4 3.91 9.29 -8.08
C SER A 4 2.71 9.47 -9.01
N ARG A 5 2.87 10.24 -10.09
CA ARG A 5 1.82 10.49 -11.09
C ARG A 5 2.00 9.50 -12.25
N GLY A 6 1.24 8.40 -12.28
CA GLY A 6 1.29 7.46 -13.38
C GLY A 6 0.36 6.25 -13.20
N LEU A 7 0.28 5.38 -14.20
CA LEU A 7 -0.51 4.12 -14.15
C LEU A 7 -0.11 3.21 -12.97
N GLY A 8 1.14 3.23 -12.54
CA GLY A 8 1.61 2.52 -11.35
C GLY A 8 0.86 2.88 -10.07
N ASP A 9 0.34 4.11 -9.94
CA ASP A 9 -0.44 4.54 -8.77
C ASP A 9 -1.83 3.91 -8.71
N VAL A 10 -2.39 3.50 -9.83
CA VAL A 10 -3.69 2.83 -9.89
C VAL A 10 -3.58 1.44 -9.24
N TYR A 11 -2.54 0.68 -9.57
CA TYR A 11 -2.31 -0.66 -9.01
C TYR A 11 -1.98 -0.61 -7.52
N LYS A 12 -1.14 0.34 -7.08
CA LYS A 12 -0.84 0.57 -5.67
C LYS A 12 -2.11 0.85 -4.86
N ARG A 13 -3.01 1.68 -5.39
CA ARG A 13 -4.29 2.00 -4.73
C ARG A 13 -5.21 0.79 -4.64
N GLN A 14 -5.30 0.00 -5.71
CA GLN A 14 -6.10 -1.22 -5.72
C GLN A 14 -5.59 -2.20 -4.65
N PHE A 15 -4.29 -2.35 -4.53
CA PHE A 15 -3.68 -3.19 -3.50
C PHE A 15 -3.98 -2.67 -2.09
N TYR A 16 -3.74 -1.38 -1.79
CA TYR A 16 -4.04 -0.82 -0.48
C TYR A 16 -5.52 -0.95 -0.12
N ASN A 17 -6.40 -0.81 -1.12
CA ASN A 17 -7.82 -1.04 -0.93
C ASN A 17 -8.12 -2.52 -0.64
N LYS A 18 -7.49 -3.45 -1.34
CA LYS A 18 -7.57 -4.90 -1.06
C LYS A 18 -7.00 -5.26 0.32
N CYS A 19 -6.02 -4.51 0.81
CA CYS A 19 -5.52 -4.62 2.19
C CYS A 19 -6.44 -4.01 3.25
N GLY A 20 -7.56 -3.37 2.85
CA GLY A 20 -8.53 -2.78 3.77
C GLY A 20 -8.28 -1.31 4.11
N TYR A 21 -7.22 -0.70 3.57
CA TYR A 21 -6.95 0.71 3.76
C TYR A 21 -7.88 1.57 2.89
N SER A 22 -8.32 2.67 3.48
CA SER A 22 -9.23 3.59 2.81
C SER A 22 -8.50 4.47 1.80
N VAL A 23 -8.83 4.34 0.52
CA VAL A 23 -8.17 5.05 -0.57
C VAL A 23 -9.15 5.96 -1.29
N TYR A 24 -8.85 7.26 -1.37
CA TYR A 24 -9.62 8.23 -2.14
C TYR A 24 -8.76 8.94 -3.19
N ARG A 25 -9.16 8.85 -4.46
CA ARG A 25 -8.39 9.37 -5.60
C ARG A 25 -6.93 8.88 -5.59
N LEU A 26 -5.98 9.76 -5.23
CA LEU A 26 -4.55 9.48 -5.18
C LEU A 26 -4.02 9.43 -3.72
N LEU A 27 -4.90 9.49 -2.72
CA LEU A 27 -4.54 9.61 -1.32
C LEU A 27 -5.07 8.42 -0.53
N ILE A 28 -4.27 7.90 0.37
CA ILE A 28 -4.77 7.11 1.49
C ILE A 28 -5.32 8.12 2.48
N THR A 29 -6.65 8.17 2.64
CA THR A 29 -7.30 9.26 3.35
C THR A 29 -7.47 8.99 4.84
N TRP A 30 -7.57 7.73 5.21
CA TRP A 30 -7.74 7.31 6.58
C TRP A 30 -7.40 5.82 6.67
N CYS A 31 -6.52 5.49 7.59
CA CYS A 31 -6.17 4.10 7.87
C CYS A 31 -6.39 3.84 9.34
N GLU A 32 -7.37 2.98 9.67
CA GLU A 32 -7.23 2.24 10.91
C GLU A 32 -6.24 1.10 10.69
N PRO A 33 -5.45 0.76 11.71
CA PRO A 33 -4.48 -0.31 11.60
C PRO A 33 -5.19 -1.65 11.37
N ILE A 34 -4.65 -2.40 10.41
CA ILE A 34 -5.08 -3.77 10.12
C ILE A 34 -3.87 -4.66 10.36
N LEU A 35 -3.87 -5.37 11.47
CA LEU A 35 -2.68 -6.02 12.00
C LEU A 35 -1.99 -6.94 10.98
N SER A 36 -2.76 -7.71 10.19
CA SER A 36 -2.19 -8.59 9.16
C SER A 36 -1.51 -7.79 8.04
N SER A 37 -2.18 -6.76 7.52
CA SER A 37 -1.64 -5.91 6.45
C SER A 37 -0.43 -5.12 6.93
N ASP A 38 -0.51 -4.53 8.13
CA ASP A 38 0.59 -3.78 8.72
C ASP A 38 1.81 -4.68 8.97
N SER A 39 1.57 -5.93 9.38
CA SER A 39 2.65 -6.90 9.61
C SER A 39 3.34 -7.29 8.31
N LEU A 40 2.57 -7.65 7.27
CA LEU A 40 3.10 -8.01 5.96
C LEU A 40 3.87 -6.86 5.29
N LEU A 41 3.43 -5.62 5.49
CA LEU A 41 4.06 -4.42 4.92
C LEU A 41 5.23 -3.88 5.77
N GLY A 42 5.58 -4.55 6.87
CA GLY A 42 6.68 -4.15 7.74
C GLY A 42 6.41 -2.86 8.53
N ILE A 43 5.16 -2.50 8.78
CA ILE A 43 4.79 -1.33 9.57
C ILE A 43 5.02 -1.64 11.05
N LYS A 44 6.12 -1.10 11.58
CA LYS A 44 6.59 -1.37 12.96
C LYS A 44 5.89 -0.52 14.01
N TYR A 45 5.48 0.72 13.67
CA TYR A 45 4.83 1.65 14.60
C TYR A 45 3.67 2.35 13.96
N ILE A 46 2.62 2.57 14.77
CA ILE A 46 1.45 3.35 14.39
C ILE A 46 1.16 4.43 15.44
N LEU A 47 0.51 5.50 15.00
CA LEU A 47 0.02 6.58 15.85
C LEU A 47 -1.51 6.52 15.88
N GLY A 48 -2.10 6.49 17.07
CA GLY A 48 -3.55 6.36 17.21
C GLY A 48 -4.12 7.15 18.40
N ASP A 49 -5.38 7.58 18.26
CA ASP A 49 -6.13 8.24 19.34
C ASP A 49 -6.80 7.23 20.28
N PHE A 50 -7.02 6.01 19.80
CA PHE A 50 -7.76 4.95 20.48
C PHE A 50 -6.84 3.77 20.78
N THR A 51 -7.25 2.94 21.72
CA THR A 51 -6.58 1.66 21.97
C THR A 51 -6.58 0.82 20.70
N GLN A 52 -5.41 0.25 20.37
CA GLN A 52 -5.22 -0.58 19.20
C GLN A 52 -4.98 -2.02 19.68
N SER A 53 -6.00 -2.86 19.53
CA SER A 53 -5.92 -4.27 19.91
C SER A 53 -4.94 -5.02 18.99
N GLY A 54 -4.17 -5.94 19.55
CA GLY A 54 -3.11 -6.65 18.83
C GLY A 54 -1.77 -5.91 18.72
N TYR A 55 -1.69 -4.65 19.18
CA TYR A 55 -0.47 -3.84 19.24
C TYR A 55 -0.05 -3.56 20.66
N GLU A 56 1.24 -3.37 20.87
CA GLU A 56 1.83 -3.03 22.17
C GLU A 56 1.92 -1.50 22.33
N LYS A 57 1.27 -0.93 23.35
CA LYS A 57 1.43 0.50 23.65
C LYS A 57 2.86 0.78 24.08
N VAL A 58 3.53 1.70 23.39
CA VAL A 58 4.88 2.17 23.78
C VAL A 58 4.72 3.20 24.89
N ASN A 59 5.45 3.04 25.99
CA ASN A 59 5.35 3.92 27.16
C ASN A 59 5.71 5.38 26.83
N ASP A 60 4.82 6.28 27.21
CA ASP A 60 4.98 7.67 27.65
C ASP A 60 5.41 8.79 26.69
N THR A 61 5.68 8.59 25.45
CA THR A 61 5.96 9.72 24.55
C THR A 61 4.92 9.81 23.44
N GLY A 62 3.72 10.29 23.80
CA GLY A 62 2.74 10.67 22.79
C GLY A 62 3.33 11.74 21.86
N TYR A 63 3.19 11.56 20.55
CA TYR A 63 3.54 12.57 19.57
C TYR A 63 2.27 13.29 19.12
N ASN A 64 2.23 14.62 19.26
CA ASN A 64 1.05 15.43 18.94
C ASN A 64 -0.26 14.91 19.58
N ASN A 65 -0.22 14.56 20.87
CA ASN A 65 -1.33 13.98 21.64
C ASN A 65 -1.84 12.63 21.12
N LYS A 66 -1.08 11.93 20.30
CA LYS A 66 -1.37 10.58 19.83
C LYS A 66 -0.57 9.55 20.63
N ASN A 67 -1.18 8.42 20.93
CA ASN A 67 -0.45 7.29 21.49
C ASN A 67 0.38 6.61 20.39
N ILE A 68 1.51 6.06 20.78
CA ILE A 68 2.39 5.26 19.91
C ILE A 68 2.15 3.79 20.24
N TYR A 69 1.93 2.99 19.21
CA TYR A 69 1.77 1.55 19.32
C TYR A 69 2.80 0.84 18.44
N LYS A 70 3.40 -0.21 18.98
CA LYS A 70 4.34 -1.08 18.28
C LYS A 70 3.59 -2.30 17.74
N ASN A 71 3.84 -2.66 16.50
CA ASN A 71 3.42 -3.93 15.93
C ASN A 71 4.48 -5.01 16.24
N PRO A 72 4.17 -5.98 17.11
CA PRO A 72 5.12 -7.04 17.46
C PRO A 72 5.32 -8.08 16.36
N TYR A 73 4.49 -8.05 15.33
CA TYR A 73 4.48 -9.00 14.22
C TYR A 73 5.01 -8.43 12.90
N ALA A 74 5.53 -7.19 12.91
CA ALA A 74 6.04 -6.55 11.72
C ALA A 74 7.19 -7.34 11.10
N LEU A 75 7.02 -7.78 9.85
CA LEU A 75 8.03 -8.51 9.09
C LEU A 75 9.08 -7.56 8.51
N GLU A 76 10.21 -8.11 8.10
CA GLU A 76 11.15 -7.39 7.24
C GLU A 76 10.57 -7.23 5.82
N LEU A 77 11.17 -6.34 5.01
CA LEU A 77 10.63 -5.97 3.70
C LEU A 77 10.85 -7.03 2.61
N GLY A 78 11.23 -8.23 2.97
CA GLY A 78 11.37 -9.37 2.07
C GLY A 78 11.29 -10.68 2.80
N TYR A 79 10.53 -11.62 2.26
CA TYR A 79 10.34 -12.95 2.84
C TYR A 79 10.00 -13.98 1.75
N LYS A 80 10.22 -15.26 2.08
CA LYS A 80 9.84 -16.38 1.21
C LYS A 80 8.33 -16.39 0.99
N THR A 81 7.94 -16.78 -0.22
CA THR A 81 6.54 -17.02 -0.58
C THR A 81 6.42 -18.28 -1.43
N SER A 82 5.24 -18.87 -1.48
CA SER A 82 4.97 -19.97 -2.41
C SER A 82 4.82 -19.47 -3.84
N ASP A 83 4.95 -20.35 -4.83
CA ASP A 83 4.72 -20.01 -6.23
C ASP A 83 3.28 -19.62 -6.54
N ASP A 84 2.34 -20.09 -5.71
CA ASP A 84 0.91 -19.79 -5.81
C ASP A 84 0.58 -18.30 -5.61
N ILE A 85 1.50 -17.51 -5.05
CA ILE A 85 1.34 -16.05 -4.90
C ILE A 85 1.10 -15.35 -6.24
N SER A 86 1.53 -15.94 -7.35
CA SER A 86 1.32 -15.39 -8.70
C SER A 86 -0.12 -15.54 -9.20
N SER A 87 -0.92 -16.41 -8.59
CA SER A 87 -2.31 -16.65 -8.98
C SER A 87 -3.22 -15.55 -8.47
N GLU A 88 -4.21 -15.15 -9.27
CA GLU A 88 -5.20 -14.15 -8.88
C GLU A 88 -5.99 -14.61 -7.64
N ILE A 89 -6.19 -13.68 -6.73
CA ILE A 89 -6.99 -13.90 -5.53
C ILE A 89 -8.40 -13.37 -5.76
N HIS A 90 -9.37 -14.29 -5.75
CA HIS A 90 -10.79 -13.98 -5.72
C HIS A 90 -11.29 -14.11 -4.28
N ALA A 91 -11.89 -13.06 -3.75
CA ALA A 91 -12.45 -13.04 -2.39
C ALA A 91 -13.68 -12.12 -2.36
N ASP A 92 -14.69 -12.53 -1.59
CA ASP A 92 -15.96 -11.80 -1.49
C ASP A 92 -15.82 -10.48 -0.72
N ASN A 93 -14.82 -10.40 0.13
CA ASN A 93 -14.54 -9.22 0.93
C ASN A 93 -13.04 -9.08 1.29
N ILE A 94 -12.70 -7.94 1.89
CA ILE A 94 -11.32 -7.57 2.23
C ILE A 94 -10.69 -8.55 3.23
N LEU A 95 -11.43 -9.04 4.22
CA LEU A 95 -10.87 -9.88 5.29
C LEU A 95 -10.65 -11.31 4.78
N GLU A 96 -11.50 -11.80 3.88
CA GLU A 96 -11.27 -13.04 3.14
C GLU A 96 -10.10 -12.91 2.16
N TYR A 97 -9.92 -11.72 1.54
CA TYR A 97 -8.73 -11.47 0.75
C TYR A 97 -7.44 -11.59 1.58
N GLN A 98 -7.45 -11.12 2.85
CA GLN A 98 -6.31 -11.28 3.76
C GLN A 98 -6.02 -12.76 4.06
N ASN A 99 -7.05 -13.58 4.31
CA ASN A 99 -6.88 -15.03 4.47
C ASN A 99 -6.25 -15.68 3.24
N ALA A 100 -6.76 -15.32 2.06
CA ALA A 100 -6.25 -15.86 0.81
C ALA A 100 -4.81 -15.40 0.53
N LEU A 101 -4.48 -14.14 0.80
CA LEU A 101 -3.13 -13.61 0.64
C LEU A 101 -2.13 -14.33 1.57
N LEU A 102 -2.46 -14.48 2.84
CA LEU A 102 -1.65 -15.22 3.80
C LEU A 102 -1.45 -16.68 3.36
N SER A 103 -2.53 -17.34 2.94
CA SER A 103 -2.47 -18.72 2.41
C SER A 103 -1.54 -18.85 1.20
N ARG A 104 -1.57 -17.87 0.28
CA ARG A 104 -0.68 -17.82 -0.89
C ARG A 104 0.78 -17.61 -0.49
N ILE A 105 1.03 -16.79 0.54
CA ILE A 105 2.40 -16.57 1.03
C ILE A 105 2.98 -17.84 1.63
N VAL A 106 2.26 -18.50 2.55
CA VAL A 106 2.76 -19.70 3.23
C VAL A 106 2.65 -20.98 2.40
N GLY A 107 1.81 -21.00 1.36
CA GLY A 107 1.62 -22.16 0.48
C GLY A 107 0.67 -23.23 1.00
N HIS A 108 -0.08 -22.93 2.05
CA HIS A 108 -1.15 -23.80 2.56
C HIS A 108 -2.35 -22.98 3.04
N LEU A 109 -3.51 -23.62 3.21
CA LEU A 109 -4.71 -22.94 3.64
C LEU A 109 -4.60 -22.47 5.09
N VAL A 110 -4.82 -21.17 5.31
CA VAL A 110 -4.96 -20.56 6.64
C VAL A 110 -6.22 -19.70 6.68
N GLN A 111 -6.85 -19.61 7.85
CA GLN A 111 -8.08 -18.84 8.09
C GLN A 111 -7.96 -18.02 9.36
N CYS A 112 -7.05 -17.04 9.35
CA CYS A 112 -6.86 -16.15 10.48
C CYS A 112 -8.11 -15.30 10.77
N TYR A 113 -8.79 -14.82 9.72
CA TYR A 113 -10.05 -14.08 9.86
C TYR A 113 -11.25 -15.01 9.78
N LYS A 114 -12.10 -14.96 10.81
CA LYS A 114 -13.34 -15.74 10.94
C LYS A 114 -14.50 -14.81 11.27
N THR A 115 -15.71 -15.17 10.90
CA THR A 115 -16.90 -14.32 11.09
C THR A 115 -17.31 -14.17 12.54
N CYS A 116 -17.62 -12.94 12.96
CA CYS A 116 -18.28 -12.64 14.23
C CYS A 116 -19.80 -12.87 14.14
N THR A 117 -20.43 -13.10 15.28
CA THR A 117 -21.89 -12.93 15.40
C THR A 117 -22.20 -11.44 15.54
N ALA A 118 -23.17 -10.94 14.76
CA ALA A 118 -23.57 -9.54 14.80
C ALA A 118 -25.09 -9.40 14.74
N GLU A 119 -25.69 -8.87 15.79
CA GLU A 119 -27.12 -8.60 15.84
C GLU A 119 -27.39 -7.14 15.44
N LYS A 120 -28.10 -6.97 14.32
CA LYS A 120 -28.42 -5.66 13.73
C LYS A 120 -29.70 -5.08 14.27
N THR A 121 -29.67 -3.82 14.64
CA THR A 121 -30.85 -3.02 15.03
C THR A 121 -30.90 -1.73 14.21
N LYS A 122 -32.06 -1.41 13.63
CA LYS A 122 -32.31 -0.14 12.95
C LYS A 122 -32.91 0.87 13.93
N ASN A 123 -32.27 2.02 14.03
CA ASN A 123 -32.71 3.15 14.86
C ASN A 123 -33.21 4.31 14.01
N ASN A 124 -33.82 5.32 14.63
CA ASN A 124 -34.32 6.51 13.93
C ASN A 124 -33.19 7.32 13.26
N ASP A 125 -31.98 7.27 13.80
CA ASP A 125 -30.80 8.03 13.38
C ASP A 125 -29.71 7.17 12.72
N GLY A 126 -29.98 5.87 12.47
CA GLY A 126 -28.98 4.98 11.85
C GLY A 126 -29.16 3.51 12.14
N TYR A 127 -28.03 2.84 12.29
CA TYR A 127 -27.95 1.40 12.56
C TYR A 127 -27.02 1.13 13.74
N SER A 128 -27.32 0.06 14.46
CA SER A 128 -26.48 -0.46 15.54
C SER A 128 -26.28 -1.96 15.36
N TRP A 129 -25.09 -2.44 15.68
CA TRP A 129 -24.75 -3.87 15.71
C TRP A 129 -24.17 -4.21 17.07
N THR A 130 -24.67 -5.28 17.68
CA THR A 130 -24.03 -5.92 18.84
C THR A 130 -23.15 -7.02 18.29
N VAL A 131 -21.84 -6.84 18.39
CA VAL A 131 -20.82 -7.73 17.79
C VAL A 131 -20.16 -8.56 18.89
N THR A 132 -20.16 -9.88 18.71
CA THR A 132 -19.55 -10.82 19.65
C THR A 132 -18.57 -11.72 18.93
N SER A 133 -17.42 -12.00 19.57
CA SER A 133 -16.46 -13.00 19.12
C SER A 133 -16.61 -14.27 19.95
N PRO A 134 -16.55 -15.45 19.32
CA PRO A 134 -16.47 -16.71 20.06
C PRO A 134 -15.07 -16.95 20.66
N GLU A 135 -14.06 -16.20 20.22
CA GLU A 135 -12.66 -16.35 20.61
C GLU A 135 -12.20 -15.13 21.41
N GLN A 136 -11.67 -15.38 22.62
CA GLN A 136 -11.20 -14.30 23.51
C GLN A 136 -9.88 -13.70 23.05
N ASP A 137 -8.93 -14.55 22.62
CA ASP A 137 -7.63 -14.10 22.09
C ASP A 137 -7.78 -13.70 20.61
N SER A 138 -8.49 -12.61 20.39
CA SER A 138 -8.82 -12.16 19.05
C SER A 138 -8.88 -10.62 18.94
N VAL A 139 -8.76 -10.12 17.72
CA VAL A 139 -8.94 -8.70 17.37
C VAL A 139 -10.11 -8.60 16.38
N LEU A 140 -11.10 -7.78 16.71
CA LEU A 140 -12.32 -7.65 15.94
C LEU A 140 -12.22 -6.50 14.95
N TYR A 141 -12.66 -6.76 13.71
CA TYR A 141 -12.72 -5.80 12.62
C TYR A 141 -14.11 -5.77 12.00
N GLY A 142 -14.45 -4.62 11.44
CA GLY A 142 -15.69 -4.46 10.72
C GLY A 142 -15.59 -3.47 9.58
N TYR A 143 -16.54 -3.55 8.67
CA TYR A 143 -16.82 -2.51 7.67
C TYR A 143 -18.30 -2.52 7.33
N CYS A 144 -18.80 -1.39 6.81
CA CYS A 144 -20.19 -1.28 6.38
C CYS A 144 -20.26 -1.03 4.88
N ASN A 145 -21.19 -1.69 4.19
CA ASN A 145 -21.42 -1.55 2.75
C ASN A 145 -22.13 -0.23 2.38
N TYR A 146 -21.73 0.86 3.01
CA TYR A 146 -22.34 2.18 2.82
C TYR A 146 -21.72 2.94 1.65
N THR A 147 -22.54 3.32 0.67
CA THR A 147 -22.11 3.98 -0.57
C THR A 147 -22.83 5.31 -0.87
N SER A 148 -23.45 5.96 0.11
CA SER A 148 -24.27 7.18 -0.10
C SER A 148 -23.49 8.47 0.25
N GLY A 149 -23.93 9.63 -0.31
CA GLY A 149 -23.24 10.91 -0.25
C GLY A 149 -23.22 11.65 1.10
N ASN A 150 -23.80 11.09 2.16
CA ASN A 150 -23.83 11.73 3.48
C ASN A 150 -22.77 11.15 4.40
N ASP A 151 -22.10 12.02 5.13
CA ASP A 151 -21.20 11.62 6.19
C ASP A 151 -22.00 11.04 7.36
N LEU A 152 -21.84 9.76 7.61
CA LEU A 152 -22.28 9.13 8.84
C LEU A 152 -21.15 9.19 9.88
N LYS A 153 -21.52 9.11 11.15
CA LYS A 153 -20.58 9.03 12.26
C LYS A 153 -20.53 7.61 12.77
N LEU A 154 -19.33 7.04 12.80
CA LEU A 154 -19.07 5.72 13.39
C LEU A 154 -18.78 5.89 14.87
N TYR A 155 -19.49 5.16 15.70
CA TYR A 155 -19.27 5.03 17.14
C TYR A 155 -18.98 3.59 17.48
N ILE A 156 -18.06 3.37 18.40
CA ILE A 156 -17.75 2.05 18.98
C ILE A 156 -17.83 2.21 20.49
N ASP A 157 -18.65 1.41 21.13
CA ASP A 157 -18.93 1.43 22.56
C ASP A 157 -19.25 2.85 23.08
N GLY A 158 -20.08 3.56 22.31
CA GLY A 158 -20.51 4.93 22.60
C GLY A 158 -19.51 6.03 22.27
N ASN A 159 -18.27 5.69 21.93
CA ASN A 159 -17.21 6.65 21.59
C ASN A 159 -17.20 6.96 20.10
N LEU A 160 -17.18 8.25 19.74
CA LEU A 160 -17.03 8.68 18.35
C LEU A 160 -15.67 8.25 17.81
N ARG A 161 -15.68 7.40 16.81
CA ARG A 161 -14.46 6.92 16.15
C ARG A 161 -14.04 7.82 15.00
N THR A 162 -14.94 8.06 14.05
CA THR A 162 -14.68 8.84 12.84
C THR A 162 -15.94 9.23 12.11
N LYS A 163 -15.80 10.10 11.12
CA LYS A 163 -16.81 10.24 10.05
C LYS A 163 -16.67 9.07 9.07
N TYR A 164 -17.76 8.37 8.82
CA TYR A 164 -17.83 7.26 7.88
C TYR A 164 -18.33 7.81 6.53
N SER A 165 -17.40 8.23 5.67
CA SER A 165 -17.69 8.91 4.41
C SER A 165 -17.67 7.97 3.22
N ILE A 166 -18.51 8.25 2.22
CA ILE A 166 -18.62 7.50 0.96
C ILE A 166 -17.39 7.53 0.06
N TRP A 167 -16.51 8.48 0.29
CA TRP A 167 -15.39 8.72 -0.61
C TRP A 167 -14.30 7.63 -0.55
N SER A 168 -14.46 6.67 0.36
CA SER A 168 -13.59 5.52 0.48
C SER A 168 -14.40 4.24 0.35
N ALA A 169 -14.16 3.48 -0.72
CA ALA A 169 -14.63 2.11 -0.78
C ALA A 169 -14.02 1.34 0.40
N TYR A 170 -14.82 0.55 1.10
CA TYR A 170 -14.39 -0.36 2.16
C TYR A 170 -13.54 0.29 3.26
N LYS A 171 -14.16 1.11 4.06
CA LYS A 171 -13.55 1.67 5.26
C LYS A 171 -13.58 0.65 6.38
N THR A 172 -12.54 -0.17 6.45
CA THR A 172 -12.36 -1.13 7.55
C THR A 172 -11.97 -0.40 8.82
N PHE A 173 -12.52 -0.82 9.95
CA PHE A 173 -12.21 -0.28 11.27
C PHE A 173 -12.02 -1.40 12.27
N GLN A 174 -11.19 -1.14 13.28
CA GLN A 174 -11.03 -2.03 14.40
C GLN A 174 -12.17 -1.81 15.39
N VAL A 175 -12.85 -2.88 15.79
CA VAL A 175 -13.96 -2.85 16.75
C VAL A 175 -13.43 -2.93 18.18
N GLY A 176 -12.50 -3.85 18.44
CA GLY A 176 -11.94 -4.08 19.75
C GLY A 176 -11.24 -5.43 19.85
N ASP A 177 -11.29 -6.04 21.01
CA ASP A 177 -10.74 -7.38 21.26
C ASP A 177 -11.81 -8.37 21.76
N GLY A 178 -11.51 -9.65 21.67
CA GLY A 178 -12.43 -10.71 22.08
C GLY A 178 -12.58 -10.90 23.59
N ASN A 179 -11.78 -10.20 24.42
CA ASN A 179 -11.94 -10.27 25.89
C ASN A 179 -13.19 -9.51 26.37
N THR A 180 -13.61 -8.52 25.60
CA THR A 180 -14.88 -7.82 25.83
C THR A 180 -16.04 -8.70 25.33
N PRO A 181 -17.02 -9.05 26.17
CA PRO A 181 -18.08 -9.98 25.80
C PRO A 181 -18.92 -9.57 24.59
N ALA A 182 -19.12 -8.26 24.41
CA ALA A 182 -19.79 -7.71 23.25
C ALA A 182 -19.36 -6.25 23.01
N HIS A 183 -19.22 -5.87 21.76
CA HIS A 183 -19.00 -4.48 21.34
C HIS A 183 -20.24 -3.93 20.66
N ILE A 184 -20.54 -2.64 20.88
CA ILE A 184 -21.63 -1.95 20.23
C ILE A 184 -21.07 -1.03 19.14
N VAL A 185 -21.31 -1.40 17.89
CA VAL A 185 -20.95 -0.59 16.72
C VAL A 185 -22.18 0.17 16.24
N GLN A 186 -22.07 1.50 16.09
CA GLN A 186 -23.19 2.32 15.66
C GLN A 186 -22.76 3.22 14.49
N LEU A 187 -23.64 3.30 13.49
CA LEU A 187 -23.47 4.21 12.37
C LEU A 187 -24.66 5.19 12.38
N LYS A 188 -24.39 6.45 12.76
CA LYS A 188 -25.40 7.50 13.00
C LYS A 188 -25.27 8.67 12.04
N GLY A 189 -26.42 9.21 11.62
CA GLY A 189 -26.53 10.40 10.80
C GLY A 189 -27.78 10.41 9.93
N THR A 190 -27.91 11.40 9.07
CA THR A 190 -29.09 11.51 8.18
C THR A 190 -28.93 10.50 7.04
N LEU A 191 -29.74 9.46 7.07
CA LEU A 191 -29.81 8.47 6.01
C LEU A 191 -30.53 9.07 4.79
N GLN A 192 -29.84 9.18 3.65
CA GLN A 192 -30.53 9.45 2.39
C GLN A 192 -31.14 8.16 1.85
N ARG A 193 -32.46 8.18 1.69
CA ARG A 193 -33.27 7.16 1.00
C ARG A 193 -32.93 5.71 1.27
N SER A 194 -33.83 5.01 1.94
CA SER A 194 -34.17 3.57 1.90
C SER A 194 -33.11 2.51 1.50
N ARG A 195 -31.81 2.80 1.45
CA ARG A 195 -30.81 1.75 1.32
C ARG A 195 -30.53 1.16 2.68
N GLU A 196 -30.68 -0.13 2.76
CA GLU A 196 -30.26 -0.91 3.90
C GLU A 196 -28.72 -0.89 3.98
N ILE A 197 -28.19 -0.63 5.17
CA ILE A 197 -26.76 -0.67 5.43
C ILE A 197 -26.49 -1.96 6.19
N ASP A 198 -25.58 -2.77 5.67
CA ASP A 198 -25.12 -3.98 6.31
C ASP A 198 -23.70 -3.78 6.84
N GLY A 199 -23.51 -4.23 8.07
CA GLY A 199 -22.20 -4.35 8.70
C GLY A 199 -21.69 -5.79 8.54
N VAL A 200 -20.42 -5.92 8.22
CA VAL A 200 -19.71 -7.19 8.12
C VAL A 200 -18.62 -7.19 9.16
N PHE A 201 -18.58 -8.21 10.01
CA PHE A 201 -17.68 -8.27 11.15
C PHE A 201 -16.94 -9.60 11.19
N TYR A 202 -15.64 -9.52 11.43
CA TYR A 202 -14.72 -10.64 11.56
C TYR A 202 -13.86 -10.47 12.80
N TYR A 203 -13.41 -11.57 13.35
CA TYR A 203 -12.33 -11.57 14.31
C TYR A 203 -11.09 -12.21 13.67
N LEU A 204 -9.94 -11.64 14.01
CA LEU A 204 -8.62 -12.21 13.75
C LEU A 204 -8.28 -13.13 14.92
N ASP A 205 -8.22 -14.42 14.65
CA ASP A 205 -7.76 -15.43 15.61
C ASP A 205 -6.26 -15.22 15.83
N MET A 206 -5.91 -14.75 17.04
CA MET A 206 -4.54 -14.37 17.33
C MET A 206 -3.59 -15.55 17.47
N GLN A 207 -4.11 -16.75 17.80
CA GLN A 207 -3.26 -17.94 17.84
C GLN A 207 -2.83 -18.33 16.43
N GLU A 208 -3.79 -18.50 15.52
CA GLU A 208 -3.52 -18.85 14.12
C GLU A 208 -2.67 -17.77 13.44
N PHE A 209 -2.97 -16.51 13.69
CA PHE A 209 -2.20 -15.40 13.15
C PHE A 209 -0.73 -15.41 13.62
N ARG A 210 -0.48 -15.63 14.92
CA ARG A 210 0.89 -15.73 15.46
C ARG A 210 1.66 -16.90 14.84
N ASP A 211 1.01 -18.01 14.60
CA ASP A 211 1.65 -19.20 14.02
C ASP A 211 2.07 -18.91 12.56
N VAL A 212 1.18 -18.29 11.77
CA VAL A 212 1.48 -17.83 10.40
C VAL A 212 2.61 -16.80 10.37
N MET A 213 2.55 -15.77 11.24
CA MET A 213 3.61 -14.76 11.29
C MET A 213 4.96 -15.34 11.70
N ARG A 214 4.97 -16.31 12.60
CA ARG A 214 6.19 -17.03 13.01
C ARG A 214 6.78 -17.81 11.83
N GLU A 215 5.94 -18.52 11.06
CA GLU A 215 6.38 -19.26 9.88
C GLU A 215 7.02 -18.33 8.84
N ILE A 216 6.37 -17.20 8.53
CA ILE A 216 6.92 -16.23 7.56
C ILE A 216 8.21 -15.61 8.10
N SER A 217 8.26 -15.25 9.39
CA SER A 217 9.41 -14.56 10.00
C SER A 217 10.69 -15.42 10.05
N GLN A 218 10.56 -16.74 10.04
CA GLN A 218 11.70 -17.66 9.95
C GLN A 218 12.40 -17.64 8.58
N ASN A 219 11.72 -17.14 7.55
CA ASN A 219 12.15 -17.16 6.16
C ASN A 219 12.15 -15.75 5.56
N GLN A 220 12.76 -14.80 6.24
CA GLN A 220 12.84 -13.41 5.79
C GLN A 220 14.28 -12.95 5.59
N VAL A 221 14.48 -11.86 4.87
CA VAL A 221 15.79 -11.24 4.65
C VAL A 221 16.41 -10.82 5.99
N THR A 222 17.73 -10.96 6.10
CA THR A 222 18.45 -10.67 7.35
C THR A 222 19.01 -9.26 7.42
N THR A 223 19.35 -8.69 6.27
CA THR A 223 19.85 -7.31 6.14
C THR A 223 19.02 -6.60 5.08
N PHE A 224 18.79 -5.32 5.28
CA PHE A 224 18.04 -4.51 4.32
C PHE A 224 18.59 -3.09 4.30
N ASP A 225 19.31 -2.73 3.22
CA ASP A 225 19.78 -1.37 2.97
C ASP A 225 18.92 -0.76 1.85
N LEU A 226 18.18 0.29 2.19
CA LEU A 226 17.28 1.00 1.31
C LEU A 226 17.79 2.42 1.07
N GLN A 227 18.18 2.70 -0.17
CA GLN A 227 18.54 4.02 -0.65
C GLN A 227 17.60 4.43 -1.80
N ASP A 228 17.61 5.70 -2.19
CA ASP A 228 16.66 6.27 -3.18
C ASP A 228 16.47 5.43 -4.46
N LYS A 229 17.55 4.83 -4.97
CA LYS A 229 17.56 4.08 -6.24
C LYS A 229 18.29 2.75 -6.15
N TYR A 230 18.56 2.30 -4.95
CA TYR A 230 19.34 1.10 -4.69
C TYR A 230 18.82 0.40 -3.45
N ILE A 231 18.64 -0.89 -3.57
CA ILE A 231 18.26 -1.78 -2.48
C ILE A 231 19.25 -2.91 -2.44
N LYS A 232 19.70 -3.26 -1.24
CA LYS A 232 20.50 -4.43 -1.00
C LYS A 232 19.96 -5.20 0.18
N CYS A 233 19.79 -6.51 0.03
CA CYS A 233 19.42 -7.40 1.13
C CYS A 233 20.11 -8.75 1.00
N GLU A 234 20.14 -9.51 2.09
CA GLU A 234 20.71 -10.86 2.14
C GLU A 234 19.64 -11.85 2.59
N TYR A 235 19.66 -13.01 1.99
CA TYR A 235 18.74 -14.10 2.28
C TYR A 235 19.43 -15.44 2.18
N THR A 236 19.16 -16.35 3.14
CA THR A 236 19.67 -17.72 3.10
C THR A 236 18.54 -18.67 2.73
N ALA A 237 18.56 -19.17 1.51
CA ALA A 237 17.56 -20.09 0.98
C ALA A 237 17.89 -21.54 1.30
N GLN A 238 16.88 -22.35 1.62
CA GLN A 238 17.05 -23.80 1.85
C GLN A 238 17.05 -24.59 0.53
N SER A 239 16.36 -24.07 -0.47
CA SER A 239 16.24 -24.63 -1.84
C SER A 239 16.11 -23.48 -2.82
N ASP A 240 15.78 -23.77 -4.07
CA ASP A 240 15.36 -22.74 -5.00
C ASP A 240 13.99 -22.20 -4.57
N GLU A 241 13.92 -20.89 -4.29
CA GLU A 241 12.77 -20.25 -3.65
C GLU A 241 12.36 -18.96 -4.36
N LEU A 242 11.11 -18.57 -4.18
CA LEU A 242 10.60 -17.27 -4.59
C LEU A 242 10.53 -16.35 -3.36
N LEU A 243 11.20 -15.21 -3.44
CA LEU A 243 11.09 -14.14 -2.46
C LEU A 243 10.05 -13.12 -2.92
N LEU A 244 9.20 -12.69 -1.99
CA LEU A 244 8.35 -11.53 -2.12
C LEU A 244 9.05 -10.36 -1.41
N LEU A 245 9.33 -9.29 -2.15
CA LEU A 245 9.77 -8.02 -1.59
C LEU A 245 8.56 -7.08 -1.53
N THR A 246 8.30 -6.47 -0.39
CA THR A 246 7.19 -5.51 -0.19
C THR A 246 7.47 -4.15 -0.84
N ILE A 247 8.26 -4.18 -1.88
CA ILE A 247 8.61 -3.05 -2.72
C ILE A 247 7.69 -3.06 -3.94
N PRO A 248 7.06 -1.93 -4.28
CA PRO A 248 6.23 -1.88 -5.47
C PRO A 248 7.00 -2.23 -6.73
N TYR A 249 6.45 -3.17 -7.51
CA TYR A 249 6.99 -3.52 -8.81
C TYR A 249 6.96 -2.31 -9.75
N ASP A 250 8.07 -2.10 -10.46
CA ASP A 250 8.21 -1.08 -11.50
C ASP A 250 9.23 -1.56 -12.54
N ASP A 251 8.96 -1.32 -13.83
CA ASP A 251 9.84 -1.72 -14.94
C ASP A 251 11.22 -1.03 -14.90
N GLY A 252 11.36 0.00 -14.08
CA GLY A 252 12.63 0.69 -13.82
C GLY A 252 13.58 -0.09 -12.92
N TRP A 253 13.10 -1.10 -12.20
CA TRP A 253 13.96 -1.94 -11.37
C TRP A 253 14.72 -2.97 -12.21
N THR A 254 16.02 -3.07 -11.94
CA THR A 254 16.87 -4.16 -12.43
C THR A 254 17.37 -4.93 -11.23
N ALA A 255 17.05 -6.22 -11.16
CA ALA A 255 17.43 -7.10 -10.06
C ALA A 255 18.71 -7.90 -10.38
N TYR A 256 19.50 -8.13 -9.35
CA TYR A 256 20.69 -8.97 -9.38
C TYR A 256 20.69 -9.90 -8.18
N VAL A 257 21.06 -11.15 -8.37
CA VAL A 257 21.30 -12.13 -7.30
C VAL A 257 22.75 -12.60 -7.44
N ASN A 258 23.54 -12.45 -6.38
CA ASN A 258 24.96 -12.78 -6.35
C ASN A 258 25.77 -12.13 -7.49
N GLY A 259 25.37 -10.91 -7.90
CA GLY A 259 25.99 -10.16 -9.00
C GLY A 259 25.49 -10.51 -10.40
N GLU A 260 24.72 -11.57 -10.58
CA GLU A 260 24.10 -11.95 -11.85
C GLU A 260 22.74 -11.30 -12.02
N LYS A 261 22.47 -10.76 -13.21
CA LYS A 261 21.17 -10.14 -13.52
C LYS A 261 20.08 -11.20 -13.59
N VAL A 262 18.99 -10.99 -12.84
CA VAL A 262 17.82 -11.87 -12.82
C VAL A 262 16.57 -11.13 -13.22
N GLU A 263 15.52 -11.88 -13.56
CA GLU A 263 14.19 -11.34 -13.82
C GLU A 263 13.49 -11.01 -12.52
N ALA A 264 12.87 -9.83 -12.46
CA ALA A 264 11.95 -9.44 -11.39
C ALA A 264 10.52 -9.72 -11.82
N TYR A 265 9.75 -10.40 -10.97
CA TYR A 265 8.36 -10.77 -11.23
C TYR A 265 7.41 -9.81 -10.54
N LYS A 266 6.28 -9.54 -11.18
CA LYS A 266 5.18 -8.80 -10.57
C LYS A 266 4.25 -9.76 -9.84
N LEU A 267 4.16 -9.64 -8.51
CA LEU A 267 3.34 -10.49 -7.66
C LEU A 267 2.14 -9.69 -7.13
N GLN A 268 0.93 -10.28 -7.18
CA GLN A 268 -0.32 -9.64 -6.73
C GLN A 268 -0.49 -8.19 -7.21
N ASP A 269 -0.09 -7.91 -8.46
CA ASP A 269 -0.16 -6.60 -9.12
C ASP A 269 0.69 -5.48 -8.51
N ILE A 270 1.39 -5.73 -7.40
CA ILE A 270 2.12 -4.67 -6.69
C ILE A 270 3.51 -5.06 -6.21
N PHE A 271 3.69 -6.26 -5.69
CA PHE A 271 4.96 -6.67 -5.08
C PHE A 271 5.99 -7.09 -6.13
N THR A 272 7.25 -7.01 -5.73
CA THR A 272 8.36 -7.50 -6.55
C THR A 272 8.76 -8.90 -6.09
N GLY A 273 8.73 -9.86 -7.00
CA GLY A 273 9.22 -11.23 -6.77
C GLY A 273 10.60 -11.44 -7.34
N ILE A 274 11.47 -12.15 -6.63
CA ILE A 274 12.81 -12.53 -7.08
C ILE A 274 13.05 -14.00 -6.76
N ARG A 275 13.48 -14.78 -7.77
CA ARG A 275 13.94 -16.16 -7.54
C ARG A 275 15.37 -16.18 -7.06
N VAL A 276 15.60 -17.00 -6.05
CA VAL A 276 16.92 -17.24 -5.44
C VAL A 276 17.23 -18.73 -5.44
N THR A 277 18.51 -19.07 -5.41
CA THR A 277 18.98 -20.47 -5.38
C THR A 277 19.35 -20.88 -3.95
N SER A 278 19.44 -22.17 -3.71
CA SER A 278 19.87 -22.70 -2.40
C SER A 278 21.18 -22.06 -1.93
N GLY A 279 21.27 -21.71 -0.65
CA GLY A 279 22.43 -21.09 -0.02
C GLY A 279 22.27 -19.60 0.27
N ILE A 280 23.40 -18.91 0.49
CA ILE A 280 23.42 -17.48 0.79
C ILE A 280 23.26 -16.68 -0.49
N ASN A 281 22.29 -15.79 -0.54
CA ASN A 281 22.01 -14.93 -1.68
C ASN A 281 22.13 -13.46 -1.27
N THR A 282 22.90 -12.69 -2.02
CA THR A 282 22.93 -11.22 -1.97
C THR A 282 22.05 -10.71 -3.11
N ILE A 283 20.96 -10.04 -2.76
CA ILE A 283 20.00 -9.46 -3.69
C ILE A 283 20.26 -7.96 -3.79
N GLU A 284 20.46 -7.47 -5.01
CA GLU A 284 20.57 -6.03 -5.29
C GLU A 284 19.52 -5.60 -6.30
N MET A 285 18.90 -4.45 -6.07
CA MET A 285 17.98 -3.83 -7.02
C MET A 285 18.43 -2.40 -7.32
N LYS A 286 18.51 -2.07 -8.61
CA LYS A 286 18.94 -0.74 -9.10
C LYS A 286 17.81 -0.12 -9.91
N TYR A 287 17.37 1.09 -9.52
CA TYR A 287 16.29 1.78 -10.21
C TYR A 287 16.81 2.73 -11.27
N THR A 288 16.26 2.64 -12.46
CA THR A 288 16.47 3.61 -13.54
C THR A 288 15.11 4.02 -14.09
N LEU A 289 14.81 5.33 -14.08
CA LEU A 289 13.53 5.83 -14.56
C LEU A 289 13.29 5.40 -16.02
N PRO A 290 12.20 4.67 -16.31
CA PRO A 290 11.86 4.26 -17.68
C PRO A 290 11.76 5.44 -18.61
N GLY A 291 12.34 5.33 -19.80
CA GLY A 291 12.33 6.40 -20.81
C GLY A 291 13.28 7.57 -20.55
N PHE A 292 13.93 7.67 -19.40
CA PHE A 292 14.80 8.80 -19.06
C PHE A 292 15.95 8.98 -20.08
N LYS A 293 16.64 7.90 -20.42
CA LYS A 293 17.74 7.93 -21.40
C LYS A 293 17.26 8.41 -22.78
N ILE A 294 16.11 7.92 -23.22
CA ILE A 294 15.48 8.31 -24.50
C ILE A 294 15.06 9.78 -24.44
N GLY A 295 14.45 10.23 -23.35
CA GLY A 295 14.07 11.64 -23.14
C GLY A 295 15.27 12.59 -23.19
N VAL A 296 16.39 12.23 -22.58
CA VAL A 296 17.64 13.01 -22.64
C VAL A 296 18.14 13.11 -24.08
N ILE A 297 18.15 12.01 -24.83
CA ILE A 297 18.59 12.01 -26.25
C ILE A 297 17.72 12.99 -27.06
N PHE A 298 16.38 12.88 -26.95
CA PHE A 298 15.48 13.80 -27.67
C PHE A 298 15.64 15.25 -27.25
N SER A 299 15.85 15.52 -25.97
CA SER A 299 16.10 16.86 -25.47
C SER A 299 17.41 17.44 -26.03
N CYS A 300 18.47 16.65 -26.07
CA CYS A 300 19.75 17.08 -26.66
C CYS A 300 19.61 17.34 -28.17
N LEU A 301 18.93 16.46 -28.90
CA LEU A 301 18.64 16.69 -30.33
C LEU A 301 17.81 17.95 -30.56
N GLY A 302 16.76 18.17 -29.79
CA GLY A 302 15.96 19.37 -29.84
C GLY A 302 16.77 20.65 -29.59
N PHE A 303 17.65 20.60 -28.58
CA PHE A 303 18.55 21.72 -28.30
C PHE A 303 19.52 22.00 -29.43
N ILE A 304 20.09 21.00 -30.06
CA ILE A 304 20.96 21.11 -31.23
C ILE A 304 20.19 21.77 -32.40
N VAL A 305 19.01 21.28 -32.74
CA VAL A 305 18.17 21.84 -33.82
C VAL A 305 17.82 23.31 -33.52
N TYR A 306 17.41 23.61 -32.30
CA TYR A 306 17.13 24.99 -31.86
C TYR A 306 18.35 25.89 -32.04
N SER A 307 19.52 25.46 -31.56
CA SER A 307 20.75 26.23 -31.67
C SER A 307 21.16 26.47 -33.12
N LEU A 308 21.05 25.49 -33.99
CA LEU A 308 21.29 25.62 -35.42
C LEU A 308 20.33 26.63 -36.07
N THR A 309 19.04 26.52 -35.74
CA THR A 309 18.01 27.45 -36.25
C THR A 309 18.33 28.88 -35.84
N CYS A 310 18.65 29.13 -34.58
CA CYS A 310 19.07 30.45 -34.11
C CYS A 310 20.31 30.94 -34.83
N PHE A 311 21.34 30.10 -34.99
CA PHE A 311 22.56 30.47 -35.72
C PHE A 311 22.28 30.88 -37.17
N PHE A 312 21.44 30.14 -37.90
CA PHE A 312 21.06 30.48 -39.27
C PHE A 312 20.24 31.77 -39.36
N LEU A 313 19.33 32.00 -38.45
CA LEU A 313 18.54 33.24 -38.38
C LEU A 313 19.43 34.47 -38.08
N PHE A 314 20.38 34.37 -37.13
CA PHE A 314 21.34 35.43 -36.86
C PHE A 314 22.25 35.69 -38.06
N LYS A 315 22.71 34.65 -38.75
CA LYS A 315 23.53 34.81 -39.97
C LYS A 315 22.76 35.51 -41.08
N LYS A 316 21.46 35.15 -41.29
CA LYS A 316 20.58 35.79 -42.26
C LYS A 316 20.35 37.27 -41.97
N GLN A 317 20.17 37.66 -40.70
CA GLN A 317 20.01 39.07 -40.32
C GLN A 317 21.26 39.86 -40.57
N ARG A 318 22.45 39.35 -40.33
CA ARG A 318 23.72 40.02 -40.65
C ARG A 318 23.88 40.29 -42.14
N HIS A 319 23.47 39.37 -43.02
CA HIS A 319 23.51 39.57 -44.46
C HIS A 319 22.56 40.68 -44.95
N PHE A 320 21.37 40.81 -44.35
CA PHE A 320 20.46 41.94 -44.67
C PHE A 320 20.99 43.30 -44.20
N SER A 321 21.65 43.34 -43.03
CA SER A 321 22.25 44.59 -42.51
C SER A 321 23.39 45.10 -43.39
N VAL A 322 24.21 44.20 -43.94
CA VAL A 322 25.31 44.59 -44.85
C VAL A 322 24.81 45.06 -46.19
N SER A 323 23.72 44.48 -46.73
CA SER A 323 23.12 44.94 -47.99
C SER A 323 22.49 46.35 -47.92
N TYR A 324 21.93 46.71 -46.75
CA TYR A 324 21.34 48.04 -46.53
C TYR A 324 22.41 49.17 -46.41
N THR A 325 23.57 48.87 -45.87
CA THR A 325 24.68 49.86 -45.81
C THR A 325 25.33 50.13 -47.15
N HIS A 326 25.36 49.16 -48.09
CA HIS A 326 25.83 49.39 -49.48
C HIS A 326 24.83 50.19 -50.33
N LEU A 327 23.54 50.09 -50.15
CA LEU A 327 22.54 50.90 -50.87
C LEU A 327 22.55 52.36 -50.43
N ARG A 328 22.83 52.67 -49.16
CA ARG A 328 22.93 54.03 -48.68
C ARG A 328 24.19 54.82 -49.15
N ALA A 329 25.26 54.07 -49.49
CA ALA A 329 26.49 54.65 -50.00
C ALA A 329 26.40 55.13 -51.49
N HIS A 330 25.37 54.63 -52.24
CA HIS A 330 25.15 55.06 -53.66
C HIS A 330 24.13 56.20 -53.84
N GLU A 331 23.40 56.61 -52.78
CA GLU A 331 22.44 57.73 -52.83
C GLU A 331 23.03 59.08 -52.43
N THR A 332 24.31 59.15 -52.07
CA THR A 332 25.00 60.35 -51.71
C THR A 332 26.13 60.76 -52.70
N ARG A 333 25.81 60.69 -53.99
CA ARG A 333 26.61 61.40 -55.03
C ARG A 333 25.70 62.11 -56.00
#